data_082a7ee1a6cf88ec5bd9b4207cd983ed
#
_entry.id   082a7ee1a6cf88ec5bd9b4207cd983ed
#
_cell.length_a   1.000
_cell.length_b   1.000
_cell.length_c   1.000
_cell.angle_alpha   90.00
_cell.angle_beta   90.00
_cell.angle_gamma   90.00
#
_symmetry.space_group_name_H-M   'P 1'
#
loop_
_entity.id
_entity.type
_entity.pdbx_description
1 polymer ?
#
loop_
_entity_poly.entity_id
_entity_poly.type
_entity_poly.pdbx_seq_one_letter_code
_entity_poly.pdbx_strand_id
1 'polypeptide(L)'
;MTDAYVRHDPRTPIALVLDSPHSGEWYPDDFDHLPPREIVRRAEDTHVARLWRDAVEHGATLLEARFPRAYIDANRSLEDIDADLLSDPWPGPVAPSRKTAQGIGLVWRLARGGTPMYGRKLTSAEVRTRIDTCWHPYHAALDALIDERHRAFGAVWHVNCHSMPAVGDALADDPGRDRADFVLGDRDGTTCEPALTALVAGVARVLGYTVAINDPYKGVELVRKHGRPAERRHSLQVELNRSLYMDEDTLAPNEGYAKLQRDLTTIASELARHVRKRTRTGQAA
;
A
#
# COMPACT_ATOMS: atom_id res chain seq x y z
N MET A 1 13.27 15.81 -11.47
CA MET A 1 12.02 15.21 -10.94
C MET A 1 12.35 13.76 -10.63
N THR A 2 12.06 13.28 -9.44
CA THR A 2 12.27 11.87 -9.11
C THR A 2 11.22 11.04 -9.83
N ASP A 3 11.64 10.01 -10.57
CA ASP A 3 10.71 9.11 -11.27
C ASP A 3 10.04 8.08 -10.31
N ALA A 4 10.29 8.20 -8.99
CA ALA A 4 9.85 7.21 -8.00
C ALA A 4 8.35 7.27 -7.68
N TYR A 5 7.70 8.42 -7.79
CA TYR A 5 6.29 8.58 -7.41
C TYR A 5 5.56 9.66 -8.22
N VAL A 6 4.24 9.63 -8.16
CA VAL A 6 3.35 10.73 -8.59
C VAL A 6 2.55 11.20 -7.38
N ARG A 7 2.44 12.51 -7.19
CA ARG A 7 1.60 13.14 -6.18
C ARG A 7 0.42 13.84 -6.86
N HIS A 8 -0.79 13.54 -6.39
CA HIS A 8 -2.03 14.16 -6.85
C HIS A 8 -2.58 15.03 -5.73
N ASP A 9 -2.45 16.34 -5.90
CA ASP A 9 -2.92 17.31 -4.92
C ASP A 9 -4.34 17.76 -5.22
N PRO A 10 -5.19 17.88 -4.18
CA PRO A 10 -6.51 18.45 -4.31
C PRO A 10 -6.43 19.97 -4.43
N ARG A 11 -7.48 20.57 -4.98
CA ARG A 11 -7.61 22.03 -5.05
C ARG A 11 -7.63 22.68 -3.64
N THR A 12 -8.28 22.02 -2.68
CA THR A 12 -8.33 22.48 -1.29
C THR A 12 -8.01 21.28 -0.38
N PRO A 13 -6.76 21.19 0.11
CA PRO A 13 -6.33 20.05 0.90
C PRO A 13 -6.97 20.02 2.29
N ILE A 14 -7.20 18.80 2.79
CA ILE A 14 -7.61 18.50 4.16
C ILE A 14 -6.58 17.57 4.81
N ALA A 15 -6.79 17.22 6.07
CA ALA A 15 -5.89 16.33 6.82
C ALA A 15 -6.02 14.84 6.41
N LEU A 16 -6.29 14.55 5.14
CA LEU A 16 -6.44 13.20 4.61
C LEU A 16 -5.38 12.94 3.54
N VAL A 17 -4.62 11.88 3.73
CA VAL A 17 -3.57 11.41 2.83
C VAL A 17 -3.90 9.97 2.44
N LEU A 18 -3.85 9.67 1.17
CA LEU A 18 -3.87 8.32 0.63
C LEU A 18 -2.52 8.01 0.01
N ASP A 19 -2.06 6.77 0.13
CA ASP A 19 -0.93 6.30 -0.64
C ASP A 19 -1.21 4.94 -1.29
N SER A 20 -0.64 4.70 -2.47
CA SER A 20 -0.69 3.43 -3.18
C SER A 20 0.74 3.00 -3.53
N PRO A 21 1.39 2.22 -2.66
CA PRO A 21 2.82 1.89 -2.80
C PRO A 21 3.09 0.81 -3.84
N HIS A 22 2.06 0.11 -4.34
CA HIS A 22 2.20 -1.10 -5.14
C HIS A 22 1.51 -1.05 -6.52
N SER A 23 1.02 0.12 -6.93
CA SER A 23 0.34 0.29 -8.24
C SER A 23 1.29 0.68 -9.38
N GLY A 24 2.61 0.72 -9.11
CA GLY A 24 3.59 1.19 -10.09
C GLY A 24 3.79 0.22 -11.25
N GLU A 25 3.75 0.77 -12.48
CA GLU A 25 3.89 0.05 -13.74
C GLU A 25 5.15 0.48 -14.53
N TRP A 26 5.98 1.37 -13.97
CA TRP A 26 7.26 1.76 -14.58
C TRP A 26 8.34 0.77 -14.15
N TYR A 27 8.82 0.01 -15.11
CA TYR A 27 9.86 -1.00 -14.94
C TYR A 27 11.22 -0.38 -15.31
N PRO A 28 12.13 -0.16 -14.33
CA PRO A 28 13.47 0.31 -14.61
C PRO A 28 14.25 -0.65 -15.51
N ASP A 29 15.12 -0.12 -16.38
CA ASP A 29 15.89 -0.92 -17.32
C ASP A 29 16.83 -1.92 -16.63
N ASP A 30 17.25 -1.62 -15.39
CA ASP A 30 18.10 -2.47 -14.55
C ASP A 30 17.33 -3.52 -13.74
N PHE A 31 16.01 -3.65 -13.94
CA PHE A 31 15.23 -4.66 -13.23
C PHE A 31 15.62 -6.09 -13.63
N ASP A 32 16.03 -6.31 -14.86
CA ASP A 32 16.61 -7.58 -15.38
C ASP A 32 15.90 -8.84 -14.84
N HIS A 33 14.56 -8.81 -14.81
CA HIS A 33 13.74 -9.90 -14.29
C HIS A 33 13.66 -11.07 -15.27
N LEU A 34 13.83 -12.30 -14.75
CA LEU A 34 13.79 -13.53 -15.55
C LEU A 34 12.37 -13.91 -16.01
N PRO A 35 11.32 -13.85 -15.15
CA PRO A 35 9.97 -14.18 -15.58
C PRO A 35 9.44 -13.17 -16.60
N PRO A 36 8.54 -13.58 -17.50
CA PRO A 36 7.80 -12.64 -18.35
C PRO A 36 7.12 -11.53 -17.55
N ARG A 37 7.04 -10.32 -18.11
CA ARG A 37 6.50 -9.14 -17.41
C ARG A 37 5.08 -9.38 -16.86
N GLU A 38 4.22 -10.09 -17.57
CA GLU A 38 2.86 -10.44 -17.15
C GLU A 38 2.84 -11.31 -15.89
N ILE A 39 3.87 -12.11 -15.63
CA ILE A 39 4.02 -12.87 -14.39
C ILE A 39 4.48 -11.95 -13.25
N VAL A 40 5.44 -11.07 -13.52
CA VAL A 40 5.91 -10.09 -12.52
C VAL A 40 4.78 -9.15 -12.11
N ARG A 41 3.96 -8.70 -13.07
CA ARG A 41 2.81 -7.81 -12.83
C ARG A 41 1.74 -8.41 -11.91
N ARG A 42 1.65 -9.72 -11.77
CA ARG A 42 0.73 -10.37 -10.79
C ARG A 42 1.05 -10.02 -9.34
N ALA A 43 2.27 -9.50 -9.07
CA ALA A 43 2.64 -8.96 -7.76
C ALA A 43 2.01 -7.58 -7.47
N GLU A 44 1.70 -6.82 -8.51
CA GLU A 44 1.20 -5.45 -8.40
C GLU A 44 -0.21 -5.40 -7.80
N ASP A 45 -0.51 -4.29 -7.13
CA ASP A 45 -1.87 -3.91 -6.78
C ASP A 45 -2.44 -3.07 -7.95
N THR A 46 -2.56 -3.76 -9.09
CA THR A 46 -2.97 -3.17 -10.37
C THR A 46 -4.28 -2.40 -10.22
N HIS A 47 -4.36 -1.19 -10.78
CA HIS A 47 -5.50 -0.28 -10.77
C HIS A 47 -5.81 0.41 -9.43
N VAL A 48 -5.22 0.02 -8.28
CA VAL A 48 -5.62 0.56 -6.97
C VAL A 48 -5.48 2.08 -6.90
N ALA A 49 -4.37 2.67 -7.38
CA ALA A 49 -4.22 4.11 -7.41
C ALA A 49 -5.31 4.81 -8.26
N ARG A 50 -5.71 4.19 -9.39
CA ARG A 50 -6.78 4.72 -10.25
C ARG A 50 -8.16 4.63 -9.60
N LEU A 51 -8.43 3.53 -8.88
CA LEU A 51 -9.69 3.32 -8.15
C LEU A 51 -9.88 4.37 -7.04
N TRP A 52 -8.81 4.79 -6.37
CA TRP A 52 -8.85 5.79 -5.30
C TRP A 52 -8.66 7.24 -5.79
N ARG A 53 -8.45 7.47 -7.11
CA ARG A 53 -8.10 8.78 -7.66
C ARG A 53 -9.11 9.86 -7.33
N ASP A 54 -10.41 9.54 -7.33
CA ASP A 54 -11.48 10.52 -7.09
C ASP A 54 -11.51 11.01 -5.63
N ALA A 55 -10.75 10.39 -4.71
CA ALA A 55 -10.55 10.93 -3.36
C ALA A 55 -9.93 12.34 -3.37
N VAL A 56 -9.18 12.67 -4.42
CA VAL A 56 -8.55 13.99 -4.61
C VAL A 56 -9.60 15.09 -4.73
N GLU A 57 -10.72 14.83 -5.38
CA GLU A 57 -11.85 15.78 -5.52
C GLU A 57 -12.51 16.07 -4.16
N HIS A 58 -12.36 15.18 -3.18
CA HIS A 58 -12.85 15.35 -1.82
C HIS A 58 -11.85 16.01 -0.86
N GLY A 59 -10.67 16.37 -1.37
CA GLY A 59 -9.64 17.10 -0.62
C GLY A 59 -8.50 16.23 -0.07
N ALA A 60 -8.49 14.94 -0.37
CA ALA A 60 -7.37 14.07 -0.04
C ALA A 60 -6.18 14.31 -0.98
N THR A 61 -4.95 14.18 -0.49
CA THR A 61 -3.78 14.05 -1.36
C THR A 61 -3.50 12.56 -1.57
N LEU A 62 -3.30 12.14 -2.83
CA LEU A 62 -2.92 10.77 -3.17
C LEU A 62 -1.46 10.75 -3.64
N LEU A 63 -0.64 9.89 -3.01
CA LEU A 63 0.72 9.55 -3.43
C LEU A 63 0.72 8.14 -4.03
N GLU A 64 1.24 7.96 -5.25
CA GLU A 64 1.37 6.64 -5.86
C GLU A 64 2.82 6.35 -6.24
N ALA A 65 3.32 5.14 -5.93
CA ALA A 65 4.61 4.68 -6.42
C ALA A 65 4.54 4.42 -7.92
N ARG A 66 5.62 4.72 -8.66
CA ARG A 66 5.73 4.41 -10.08
C ARG A 66 6.42 3.09 -10.36
N PHE A 67 7.31 2.66 -9.47
CA PHE A 67 8.07 1.42 -9.58
C PHE A 67 7.28 0.20 -9.09
N PRO A 68 7.50 -1.00 -9.67
CA PRO A 68 6.82 -2.20 -9.24
C PRO A 68 7.37 -2.70 -7.91
N ARG A 69 6.49 -3.20 -7.05
CA ARG A 69 6.88 -3.71 -5.73
C ARG A 69 7.86 -4.88 -5.78
N ALA A 70 7.91 -5.62 -6.87
CA ALA A 70 8.86 -6.72 -7.03
C ALA A 70 10.30 -6.22 -7.26
N TYR A 71 10.47 -5.01 -7.81
CA TYR A 71 11.76 -4.33 -7.97
C TYR A 71 12.31 -3.87 -6.61
N ILE A 72 11.46 -3.16 -5.84
CA ILE A 72 11.66 -2.84 -4.43
C ILE A 72 10.30 -2.56 -3.77
N ASP A 73 10.05 -3.15 -2.61
CA ASP A 73 8.76 -3.03 -1.94
C ASP A 73 8.76 -1.85 -0.93
N ALA A 74 8.08 -0.75 -1.29
CA ALA A 74 7.95 0.42 -0.42
C ALA A 74 7.21 0.14 0.90
N ASN A 75 6.46 -0.95 1.00
CA ASN A 75 5.78 -1.36 2.23
C ASN A 75 6.57 -2.45 3.00
N ARG A 76 7.90 -2.42 2.90
CA ARG A 76 8.84 -3.25 3.67
C ARG A 76 9.89 -2.37 4.37
N SER A 77 10.40 -2.88 5.51
CA SER A 77 11.52 -2.27 6.21
C SER A 77 12.81 -2.39 5.38
N LEU A 78 13.71 -1.41 5.51
CA LEU A 78 15.06 -1.48 4.93
C LEU A 78 15.89 -2.64 5.48
N GLU A 79 15.53 -3.16 6.65
CA GLU A 79 16.21 -4.31 7.28
C GLU A 79 15.68 -5.66 6.77
N ASP A 80 14.58 -5.66 5.97
CA ASP A 80 13.93 -6.87 5.46
C ASP A 80 14.68 -7.44 4.22
N ILE A 81 15.99 -7.59 4.40
CA ILE A 81 16.95 -8.04 3.37
C ILE A 81 16.94 -9.56 3.27
N ASP A 82 16.83 -10.08 2.05
CA ASP A 82 17.01 -11.50 1.72
C ASP A 82 18.48 -11.78 1.39
N ALA A 83 19.22 -12.36 2.34
CA ALA A 83 20.63 -12.70 2.13
C ALA A 83 20.84 -13.73 1.00
N ASP A 84 19.85 -14.58 0.72
CA ASP A 84 19.94 -15.57 -0.37
C ASP A 84 19.92 -14.92 -1.76
N LEU A 85 19.37 -13.71 -1.85
CA LEU A 85 19.35 -12.92 -3.08
C LEU A 85 20.74 -12.32 -3.39
N LEU A 86 21.60 -12.10 -2.38
CA LEU A 86 22.83 -11.32 -2.53
C LEU A 86 24.03 -12.17 -2.90
N SER A 87 24.90 -11.63 -3.74
CA SER A 87 26.21 -12.21 -4.12
C SER A 87 27.32 -11.83 -3.15
N ASP A 88 27.12 -10.77 -2.35
CA ASP A 88 28.06 -10.21 -1.38
C ASP A 88 27.32 -9.84 -0.08
N PRO A 89 28.03 -9.73 1.07
CA PRO A 89 27.40 -9.40 2.33
C PRO A 89 26.69 -8.05 2.33
N TRP A 90 25.51 -7.98 2.96
CA TRP A 90 24.84 -6.72 3.20
C TRP A 90 25.57 -5.91 4.29
N PRO A 91 25.90 -4.63 4.05
CA PRO A 91 26.75 -3.84 4.95
C PRO A 91 25.96 -3.14 6.07
N GLY A 92 24.68 -3.42 6.25
CA GLY A 92 23.82 -2.81 7.25
C GLY A 92 23.10 -3.83 8.14
N PRO A 93 22.20 -3.38 9.02
CA PRO A 93 21.37 -4.26 9.81
C PRO A 93 20.46 -5.11 8.92
N VAL A 94 20.19 -6.33 9.38
CA VAL A 94 19.32 -7.31 8.70
C VAL A 94 18.36 -7.89 9.72
N ALA A 95 17.07 -7.75 9.43
CA ALA A 95 15.97 -8.29 10.23
C ALA A 95 14.89 -8.88 9.30
N PRO A 96 15.16 -10.07 8.71
CA PRO A 96 14.29 -10.66 7.71
C PRO A 96 12.94 -11.05 8.32
N SER A 97 11.87 -10.65 7.64
CA SER A 97 10.52 -11.03 8.01
C SER A 97 10.16 -12.44 7.49
N ARG A 98 9.00 -12.95 7.91
CA ARG A 98 8.43 -14.17 7.30
C ARG A 98 8.27 -14.03 5.78
N LYS A 99 8.00 -12.81 5.28
CA LYS A 99 7.86 -12.56 3.85
C LYS A 99 9.18 -12.69 3.10
N THR A 100 10.30 -12.32 3.74
CA THR A 100 11.65 -12.57 3.20
C THR A 100 11.91 -14.07 3.05
N ALA A 101 11.55 -14.87 4.06
CA ALA A 101 11.65 -16.34 3.96
C ALA A 101 10.82 -16.92 2.80
N GLN A 102 9.73 -16.25 2.42
CA GLN A 102 8.91 -16.58 1.24
C GLN A 102 9.47 -16.01 -0.08
N GLY A 103 10.63 -15.34 -0.05
CA GLY A 103 11.25 -14.72 -1.22
C GLY A 103 10.63 -13.39 -1.67
N ILE A 104 9.82 -12.75 -0.82
CA ILE A 104 9.10 -11.49 -1.09
C ILE A 104 9.39 -10.43 -0.01
N GLY A 105 10.67 -10.27 0.36
CA GLY A 105 11.18 -9.23 1.26
C GLY A 105 11.24 -7.85 0.61
N LEU A 106 12.23 -7.03 1.01
CA LEU A 106 12.41 -5.67 0.47
C LEU A 106 12.61 -5.68 -1.05
N VAL A 107 13.42 -6.59 -1.56
CA VAL A 107 13.57 -6.91 -2.99
C VAL A 107 13.12 -8.36 -3.18
N TRP A 108 12.26 -8.59 -4.15
CA TRP A 108 11.70 -9.92 -4.34
C TRP A 108 12.69 -10.86 -5.03
N ARG A 109 12.99 -11.97 -4.37
CA ARG A 109 13.80 -13.06 -4.94
C ARG A 109 12.96 -14.03 -5.77
N LEU A 110 11.69 -14.17 -5.43
CA LEU A 110 10.76 -15.06 -6.10
C LEU A 110 9.54 -14.28 -6.64
N ALA A 111 9.13 -14.60 -7.85
CA ALA A 111 7.81 -14.24 -8.36
C ALA A 111 6.73 -15.16 -7.75
N ARG A 112 5.47 -14.81 -7.92
CA ARG A 112 4.34 -15.66 -7.51
C ARG A 112 4.49 -17.06 -8.13
N GLY A 113 4.17 -18.09 -7.35
CA GLY A 113 4.37 -19.47 -7.75
C GLY A 113 5.80 -20.00 -7.55
N GLY A 114 6.69 -19.22 -6.91
CA GLY A 114 8.04 -19.66 -6.53
C GLY A 114 9.08 -19.62 -7.66
N THR A 115 8.74 -18.99 -8.79
CA THR A 115 9.70 -18.83 -9.90
C THR A 115 10.79 -17.83 -9.50
N PRO A 116 12.10 -18.11 -9.71
CA PRO A 116 13.17 -17.15 -9.47
C PRO A 116 12.94 -15.84 -10.22
N MET A 117 13.09 -14.71 -9.50
CA MET A 117 12.94 -13.38 -10.10
C MET A 117 14.13 -13.03 -10.99
N TYR A 118 15.32 -13.51 -10.66
CA TYR A 118 16.57 -13.21 -11.36
C TYR A 118 17.29 -14.49 -11.78
N GLY A 119 18.01 -14.44 -12.89
CA GLY A 119 18.93 -15.50 -13.35
C GLY A 119 20.28 -15.49 -12.62
N ARG A 120 20.49 -14.53 -11.72
CA ARG A 120 21.72 -14.33 -10.95
C ARG A 120 21.42 -13.78 -9.56
N LYS A 121 22.40 -13.78 -8.69
CA LYS A 121 22.34 -13.00 -7.47
C LYS A 121 22.61 -11.52 -7.74
N LEU A 122 21.99 -10.64 -6.98
CA LEU A 122 22.22 -9.21 -7.02
C LEU A 122 23.38 -8.83 -6.08
N THR A 123 24.07 -7.75 -6.39
CA THR A 123 25.05 -7.17 -5.46
C THR A 123 24.34 -6.28 -4.43
N SER A 124 24.97 -6.10 -3.28
CA SER A 124 24.50 -5.15 -2.26
C SER A 124 24.43 -3.70 -2.80
N ALA A 125 25.32 -3.37 -3.76
CA ALA A 125 25.32 -2.07 -4.44
C ALA A 125 24.07 -1.86 -5.31
N GLU A 126 23.62 -2.89 -6.06
CA GLU A 126 22.39 -2.82 -6.85
C GLU A 126 21.17 -2.61 -5.95
N VAL A 127 21.08 -3.33 -4.84
CA VAL A 127 19.97 -3.14 -3.88
C VAL A 127 19.99 -1.74 -3.27
N ARG A 128 21.17 -1.20 -2.93
CA ARG A 128 21.31 0.18 -2.45
C ARG A 128 20.85 1.20 -3.48
N THR A 129 21.21 1.02 -4.75
CA THR A 129 20.73 1.89 -5.82
C THR A 129 19.19 1.94 -5.85
N ARG A 130 18.52 0.79 -5.74
CA ARG A 130 17.05 0.74 -5.69
C ARG A 130 16.48 1.45 -4.45
N ILE A 131 17.14 1.29 -3.30
CA ILE A 131 16.77 2.01 -2.06
C ILE A 131 16.87 3.53 -2.29
N ASP A 132 18.00 4.00 -2.82
CA ASP A 132 18.28 5.42 -2.98
C ASP A 132 17.43 6.08 -4.07
N THR A 133 17.09 5.35 -5.13
CA THR A 133 16.34 5.90 -6.28
C THR A 133 14.83 5.74 -6.17
N CYS A 134 14.34 4.77 -5.41
CA CYS A 134 12.91 4.46 -5.31
C CYS A 134 12.37 4.53 -3.88
N TRP A 135 12.94 3.73 -2.96
CA TRP A 135 12.40 3.61 -1.61
C TRP A 135 12.53 4.90 -0.81
N HIS A 136 13.73 5.47 -0.73
CA HIS A 136 13.96 6.73 0.01
C HIS A 136 13.14 7.91 -0.55
N PRO A 137 13.10 8.18 -1.87
CA PRO A 137 12.29 9.25 -2.40
C PRO A 137 10.80 9.10 -2.12
N TYR A 138 10.25 7.87 -2.23
CA TYR A 138 8.85 7.60 -1.92
C TYR A 138 8.53 7.84 -0.45
N HIS A 139 9.35 7.27 0.45
CA HIS A 139 9.18 7.45 1.89
C HIS A 139 9.35 8.91 2.32
N ALA A 140 10.35 9.62 1.79
CA ALA A 140 10.56 11.03 2.09
C ALA A 140 9.37 11.90 1.66
N ALA A 141 8.77 11.59 0.49
CA ALA A 141 7.58 12.29 0.02
C ALA A 141 6.36 12.02 0.92
N LEU A 142 6.14 10.78 1.33
CA LEU A 142 5.04 10.41 2.22
C LEU A 142 5.21 10.99 3.62
N ASP A 143 6.43 10.92 4.19
CA ASP A 143 6.78 11.54 5.48
C ASP A 143 6.49 13.05 5.45
N ALA A 144 7.01 13.75 4.44
CA ALA A 144 6.83 15.18 4.29
C ALA A 144 5.34 15.56 4.14
N LEU A 145 4.58 14.78 3.39
CA LEU A 145 3.15 15.00 3.18
C LEU A 145 2.35 14.80 4.48
N ILE A 146 2.61 13.74 5.23
CA ILE A 146 1.95 13.47 6.50
C ILE A 146 2.30 14.56 7.52
N ASP A 147 3.58 14.97 7.58
CA ASP A 147 4.02 16.05 8.46
C ASP A 147 3.42 17.41 8.08
N GLU A 148 3.33 17.71 6.79
CA GLU A 148 2.68 18.93 6.27
C GLU A 148 1.21 19.00 6.73
N ARG A 149 0.45 17.91 6.54
CA ARG A 149 -0.96 17.85 6.93
C ARG A 149 -1.13 17.89 8.44
N HIS A 150 -0.31 17.17 9.19
CA HIS A 150 -0.34 17.19 10.65
C HIS A 150 -0.06 18.59 11.20
N ARG A 151 0.97 19.29 10.68
CA ARG A 151 1.28 20.67 11.11
C ARG A 151 0.16 21.66 10.77
N ALA A 152 -0.46 21.52 9.59
CA ALA A 152 -1.50 22.45 9.15
C ALA A 152 -2.83 22.26 9.90
N PHE A 153 -3.15 21.03 10.33
CA PHE A 153 -4.48 20.71 10.86
C PHE A 153 -4.46 20.16 12.28
N GLY A 154 -3.30 19.97 12.91
CA GLY A 154 -3.13 19.41 14.24
C GLY A 154 -3.46 17.90 14.33
N ALA A 155 -3.74 17.27 13.21
CA ALA A 155 -4.00 15.83 13.06
C ALA A 155 -3.84 15.43 11.60
N VAL A 156 -3.68 14.12 11.33
CA VAL A 156 -3.67 13.56 9.98
C VAL A 156 -4.27 12.17 9.99
N TRP A 157 -5.03 11.85 8.94
CA TRP A 157 -5.55 10.53 8.63
C TRP A 157 -4.91 10.02 7.34
N HIS A 158 -4.28 8.88 7.43
CA HIS A 158 -3.59 8.23 6.33
C HIS A 158 -4.29 6.91 6.01
N VAL A 159 -4.57 6.68 4.72
CA VAL A 159 -5.11 5.43 4.19
C VAL A 159 -4.09 4.82 3.24
N ASN A 160 -3.55 3.67 3.62
CA ASN A 160 -2.61 2.90 2.83
C ASN A 160 -3.39 1.92 1.94
N CYS A 161 -3.43 2.21 0.64
CA CYS A 161 -4.32 1.59 -0.33
C CYS A 161 -3.65 0.40 -1.02
N HIS A 162 -4.26 -0.78 -0.90
CA HIS A 162 -3.77 -2.05 -1.42
C HIS A 162 -4.85 -2.87 -2.08
N SER A 163 -4.44 -3.98 -2.68
CA SER A 163 -5.34 -5.05 -3.08
C SER A 163 -4.71 -6.42 -2.82
N MET A 164 -5.59 -7.41 -2.66
CA MET A 164 -5.23 -8.78 -2.37
C MET A 164 -5.91 -9.74 -3.34
N PRO A 165 -5.33 -10.92 -3.63
CA PRO A 165 -6.02 -11.98 -4.35
C PRO A 165 -7.30 -12.41 -3.65
N ALA A 166 -8.29 -12.84 -4.42
CA ALA A 166 -9.57 -13.34 -3.91
C ALA A 166 -9.40 -14.57 -2.99
N VAL A 167 -8.42 -15.40 -3.30
CA VAL A 167 -8.11 -16.63 -2.54
C VAL A 167 -6.67 -16.59 -2.05
N GLY A 168 -6.43 -17.04 -0.83
CA GLY A 168 -5.08 -17.21 -0.29
C GLY A 168 -4.26 -18.20 -1.11
N ASP A 169 -3.08 -17.78 -1.61
CA ASP A 169 -2.15 -18.69 -2.28
C ASP A 169 -1.46 -19.65 -1.30
N ALA A 170 -0.73 -20.63 -1.81
CA ALA A 170 -0.07 -21.66 -0.99
C ALA A 170 0.95 -21.12 0.02
N LEU A 171 1.46 -19.90 -0.18
CA LEU A 171 2.41 -19.24 0.71
C LEU A 171 1.75 -18.20 1.63
N ALA A 172 0.44 -17.96 1.46
CA ALA A 172 -0.31 -17.03 2.31
C ALA A 172 -0.48 -17.57 3.74
N ASP A 173 -0.90 -16.69 4.65
CA ASP A 173 -1.23 -17.09 6.03
C ASP A 173 -2.58 -17.82 6.11
N ASP A 174 -3.36 -17.77 5.02
CA ASP A 174 -4.70 -18.33 4.84
C ASP A 174 -4.82 -19.15 3.53
N PRO A 175 -4.01 -20.21 3.32
CA PRO A 175 -3.97 -20.93 2.04
C PRO A 175 -5.34 -21.51 1.66
N GLY A 176 -5.79 -21.26 0.42
CA GLY A 176 -7.04 -21.76 -0.14
C GLY A 176 -8.32 -21.15 0.46
N ARG A 177 -8.21 -20.15 1.35
CA ARG A 177 -9.36 -19.48 1.96
C ARG A 177 -9.84 -18.34 1.07
N ASP A 178 -11.15 -18.27 0.85
CA ASP A 178 -11.81 -17.11 0.26
C ASP A 178 -11.69 -15.90 1.20
N ARG A 179 -11.36 -14.75 0.63
CA ARG A 179 -11.16 -13.51 1.39
C ARG A 179 -12.35 -12.58 1.27
N ALA A 180 -12.58 -11.81 2.33
CA ALA A 180 -13.59 -10.75 2.33
C ALA A 180 -13.32 -9.73 1.19
N ASP A 181 -14.35 -8.98 0.81
CA ASP A 181 -14.24 -7.92 -0.21
C ASP A 181 -13.28 -6.82 0.21
N PHE A 182 -13.30 -6.46 1.49
CA PHE A 182 -12.38 -5.51 2.12
C PHE A 182 -11.69 -6.15 3.33
N VAL A 183 -10.39 -5.93 3.47
CA VAL A 183 -9.66 -6.20 4.71
C VAL A 183 -9.06 -4.90 5.22
N LEU A 184 -9.37 -4.55 6.46
CA LEU A 184 -8.88 -3.34 7.13
C LEU A 184 -7.80 -3.74 8.13
N GLY A 185 -6.61 -3.15 8.00
CA GLY A 185 -5.46 -3.41 8.85
C GLY A 185 -5.14 -2.18 9.70
N ASP A 186 -5.44 -2.24 11.00
CA ASP A 186 -5.10 -1.20 11.98
C ASP A 186 -4.14 -1.70 13.08
N ARG A 187 -3.46 -2.84 12.80
CA ARG A 187 -2.52 -3.50 13.71
C ARG A 187 -3.11 -3.73 15.10
N ASP A 188 -4.29 -4.34 15.13
CA ASP A 188 -5.05 -4.65 16.34
C ASP A 188 -5.38 -3.37 17.15
N GLY A 189 -5.79 -2.30 16.43
CA GLY A 189 -6.23 -1.03 17.01
C GLY A 189 -5.09 -0.10 17.44
N THR A 190 -3.83 -0.35 17.03
CA THR A 190 -2.66 0.40 17.50
C THR A 190 -2.26 1.56 16.59
N THR A 191 -2.72 1.59 15.32
CA THR A 191 -2.23 2.58 14.33
C THR A 191 -3.24 3.67 13.99
N CYS A 192 -4.48 3.56 14.42
CA CYS A 192 -5.46 4.62 14.23
C CYS A 192 -6.51 4.64 15.35
N GLU A 193 -7.33 5.70 15.39
CA GLU A 193 -8.49 5.74 16.27
C GLU A 193 -9.52 4.68 15.82
N PRO A 194 -10.22 3.99 16.74
CA PRO A 194 -11.22 2.98 16.39
C PRO A 194 -12.34 3.51 15.48
N ALA A 195 -12.65 4.80 15.59
CA ALA A 195 -13.67 5.44 14.76
C ALA A 195 -13.32 5.46 13.26
N LEU A 196 -12.02 5.46 12.89
CA LEU A 196 -11.60 5.41 11.50
C LEU A 196 -11.90 4.03 10.89
N THR A 197 -11.47 2.96 11.56
CA THR A 197 -11.73 1.57 11.13
C THR A 197 -13.22 1.30 11.06
N ALA A 198 -13.98 1.71 12.09
CA ALA A 198 -15.43 1.55 12.15
C ALA A 198 -16.16 2.30 11.03
N LEU A 199 -15.70 3.51 10.68
CA LEU A 199 -16.27 4.31 9.58
C LEU A 199 -16.11 3.58 8.25
N VAL A 200 -14.89 3.19 7.88
CA VAL A 200 -14.62 2.53 6.60
C VAL A 200 -15.38 1.20 6.52
N ALA A 201 -15.34 0.39 7.60
CA ALA A 201 -16.08 -0.87 7.67
C ALA A 201 -17.60 -0.67 7.55
N GLY A 202 -18.14 0.34 8.22
CA GLY A 202 -19.57 0.65 8.22
C GLY A 202 -20.05 1.07 6.84
N VAL A 203 -19.32 1.98 6.17
CA VAL A 203 -19.69 2.43 4.82
C VAL A 203 -19.58 1.29 3.82
N ALA A 204 -18.49 0.50 3.84
CA ALA A 204 -18.33 -0.64 2.95
C ALA A 204 -19.47 -1.66 3.12
N ARG A 205 -19.86 -1.98 4.37
CA ARG A 205 -21.01 -2.90 4.63
C ARG A 205 -22.34 -2.34 4.14
N VAL A 206 -22.60 -1.04 4.29
CA VAL A 206 -23.81 -0.39 3.76
C VAL A 206 -23.85 -0.46 2.23
N LEU A 207 -22.69 -0.42 1.56
CA LEU A 207 -22.56 -0.59 0.11
C LEU A 207 -22.66 -2.05 -0.34
N GLY A 208 -22.81 -3.00 0.60
CA GLY A 208 -23.04 -4.42 0.34
C GLY A 208 -21.76 -5.28 0.36
N TYR A 209 -20.63 -4.75 0.79
CA TYR A 209 -19.37 -5.48 0.86
C TYR A 209 -19.18 -6.24 2.18
N THR A 210 -18.53 -7.40 2.09
CA THR A 210 -18.00 -8.11 3.25
C THR A 210 -16.72 -7.46 3.73
N VAL A 211 -16.56 -7.34 5.06
CA VAL A 211 -15.40 -6.65 5.65
C VAL A 211 -14.82 -7.48 6.79
N ALA A 212 -13.54 -7.83 6.68
CA ALA A 212 -12.72 -8.37 7.76
C ALA A 212 -11.79 -7.28 8.33
N ILE A 213 -11.39 -7.44 9.59
CA ILE A 213 -10.46 -6.52 10.28
C ILE A 213 -9.29 -7.34 10.78
N ASN A 214 -8.07 -6.94 10.39
CA ASN A 214 -6.81 -7.60 10.76
C ASN A 214 -6.69 -9.09 10.39
N ASP A 215 -7.51 -9.57 9.47
CA ASP A 215 -7.52 -10.97 9.04
C ASP A 215 -7.72 -11.06 7.51
N PRO A 216 -6.74 -11.54 6.72
CA PRO A 216 -5.40 -12.02 7.13
C PRO A 216 -4.36 -10.88 7.26
N TYR A 217 -4.66 -9.66 6.87
CA TYR A 217 -3.69 -8.56 6.82
C TYR A 217 -3.94 -7.53 7.90
N LYS A 218 -2.93 -7.35 8.77
CA LYS A 218 -2.99 -6.38 9.89
C LYS A 218 -2.42 -5.01 9.56
N GLY A 219 -1.80 -4.87 8.40
CA GLY A 219 -0.96 -3.72 8.06
C GLY A 219 0.51 -3.94 8.41
N VAL A 220 1.41 -3.42 7.57
CA VAL A 220 2.85 -3.64 7.67
C VAL A 220 3.61 -2.32 7.84
N GLU A 221 4.66 -2.07 7.07
CA GLU A 221 5.65 -1.04 7.36
C GLU A 221 5.06 0.38 7.37
N LEU A 222 4.29 0.77 6.34
CA LEU A 222 3.79 2.13 6.22
C LEU A 222 2.81 2.49 7.33
N VAL A 223 1.85 1.60 7.66
CA VAL A 223 0.93 1.88 8.77
C VAL A 223 1.62 1.83 10.12
N ARG A 224 2.63 0.96 10.31
CA ARG A 224 3.45 0.90 11.52
C ARG A 224 4.23 2.20 11.73
N LYS A 225 4.83 2.73 10.66
CA LYS A 225 5.66 3.94 10.67
C LYS A 225 4.83 5.19 10.97
N HIS A 226 3.67 5.31 10.32
CA HIS A 226 2.86 6.53 10.33
C HIS A 226 1.74 6.52 11.38
N GLY A 227 1.33 5.34 11.88
CA GLY A 227 0.28 5.21 12.88
C GLY A 227 0.77 5.51 14.29
N ARG A 228 0.46 6.71 14.78
CA ARG A 228 0.73 7.18 16.15
C ARG A 228 -0.48 7.92 16.68
N PRO A 229 -1.58 7.21 17.03
CA PRO A 229 -2.86 7.84 17.37
C PRO A 229 -2.78 8.76 18.59
N ALA A 230 -1.87 8.51 19.54
CA ALA A 230 -1.62 9.41 20.66
C ALA A 230 -1.11 10.80 20.22
N GLU A 231 -0.43 10.88 19.08
CA GLU A 231 0.01 12.12 18.43
C GLU A 231 -1.01 12.63 17.39
N ARG A 232 -2.23 12.07 17.35
CA ARG A 232 -3.25 12.35 16.34
C ARG A 232 -2.80 12.10 14.90
N ARG A 233 -1.94 11.08 14.71
CA ARG A 233 -1.50 10.53 13.44
C ARG A 233 -2.14 9.15 13.28
N HIS A 234 -3.13 9.05 12.42
CA HIS A 234 -3.91 7.85 12.21
C HIS A 234 -3.52 7.22 10.88
N SER A 235 -3.29 5.91 10.86
CA SER A 235 -2.93 5.17 9.65
C SER A 235 -3.69 3.85 9.59
N LEU A 236 -4.41 3.61 8.50
CA LEU A 236 -5.23 2.43 8.23
C LEU A 236 -4.86 1.82 6.88
N GLN A 237 -4.53 0.55 6.84
CA GLN A 237 -4.40 -0.20 5.59
C GLN A 237 -5.77 -0.65 5.10
N VAL A 238 -6.04 -0.50 3.81
CA VAL A 238 -7.24 -0.98 3.15
C VAL A 238 -6.85 -1.88 1.99
N GLU A 239 -7.22 -3.16 2.10
CA GLU A 239 -7.02 -4.17 1.06
C GLU A 239 -8.34 -4.40 0.32
N LEU A 240 -8.32 -4.30 -0.99
CA LEU A 240 -9.44 -4.60 -1.87
C LEU A 240 -9.28 -6.01 -2.45
N ASN A 241 -10.32 -6.81 -2.41
CA ASN A 241 -10.34 -8.09 -3.11
C ASN A 241 -10.32 -7.84 -4.62
N ARG A 242 -9.34 -8.40 -5.31
CA ARG A 242 -9.09 -8.16 -6.75
C ARG A 242 -10.24 -8.59 -7.64
N SER A 243 -10.95 -9.66 -7.28
CA SER A 243 -12.10 -10.15 -8.05
C SER A 243 -13.23 -9.14 -8.20
N LEU A 244 -13.30 -8.14 -7.31
CA LEU A 244 -14.30 -7.07 -7.36
C LEU A 244 -14.15 -6.18 -8.60
N TYR A 245 -12.94 -6.06 -9.16
CA TYR A 245 -12.67 -5.04 -10.17
C TYR A 245 -11.79 -5.49 -11.34
N MET A 246 -11.17 -6.66 -11.27
CA MET A 246 -10.35 -7.18 -12.36
C MET A 246 -10.36 -8.71 -12.44
N ASP A 247 -9.98 -9.22 -13.58
CA ASP A 247 -9.57 -10.60 -13.78
C ASP A 247 -8.13 -10.77 -13.29
N GLU A 248 -7.88 -11.68 -12.35
CA GLU A 248 -6.55 -11.84 -11.71
C GLU A 248 -5.50 -12.49 -12.63
N ASP A 249 -5.91 -13.16 -13.70
CA ASP A 249 -4.98 -13.75 -14.64
C ASP A 249 -4.52 -12.78 -15.72
N THR A 250 -5.44 -12.01 -16.26
CA THR A 250 -5.18 -11.04 -17.33
C THR A 250 -4.88 -9.64 -16.83
N LEU A 251 -5.22 -9.34 -15.56
CA LEU A 251 -5.19 -8.02 -14.93
C LEU A 251 -6.10 -6.99 -15.63
N ALA A 252 -6.98 -7.43 -16.51
CA ALA A 252 -7.93 -6.56 -17.19
C ALA A 252 -9.08 -6.16 -16.23
N PRO A 253 -9.56 -4.90 -16.27
CA PRO A 253 -10.75 -4.51 -15.53
C PRO A 253 -11.95 -5.39 -15.92
N ASN A 254 -12.72 -5.82 -14.92
CA ASN A 254 -13.99 -6.53 -15.11
C ASN A 254 -15.19 -5.57 -15.02
N GLU A 255 -16.42 -6.11 -15.13
CA GLU A 255 -17.67 -5.33 -15.05
C GLU A 255 -17.87 -4.61 -13.71
N GLY A 256 -17.26 -5.11 -12.63
CA GLY A 256 -17.34 -4.52 -11.29
C GLY A 256 -16.46 -3.28 -11.09
N TYR A 257 -15.50 -3.03 -11.99
CA TYR A 257 -14.53 -1.92 -11.85
C TYR A 257 -15.21 -0.56 -11.63
N ALA A 258 -16.13 -0.19 -12.50
CA ALA A 258 -16.81 1.11 -12.41
C ALA A 258 -17.70 1.23 -11.18
N LYS A 259 -18.29 0.12 -10.71
CA LYS A 259 -19.06 0.10 -9.45
C LYS A 259 -18.13 0.35 -8.26
N LEU A 260 -17.04 -0.41 -8.16
CA LEU A 260 -16.08 -0.27 -7.04
C LEU A 260 -15.49 1.14 -7.00
N GLN A 261 -15.14 1.73 -8.15
CA GLN A 261 -14.61 3.10 -8.20
C GLN A 261 -15.60 4.12 -7.62
N ARG A 262 -16.88 4.06 -7.98
CA ARG A 262 -17.93 4.93 -7.40
C ARG A 262 -18.09 4.71 -5.89
N ASP A 263 -18.04 3.47 -5.45
CA ASP A 263 -18.20 3.11 -4.04
C ASP A 263 -16.99 3.58 -3.21
N LEU A 264 -15.78 3.49 -3.75
CA LEU A 264 -14.57 4.06 -3.12
C LEU A 264 -14.62 5.59 -3.08
N THR A 265 -15.21 6.25 -4.09
CA THR A 265 -15.47 7.68 -4.06
C THR A 265 -16.44 8.03 -2.91
N THR A 266 -17.46 7.22 -2.67
CA THR A 266 -18.37 7.37 -1.53
C THR A 266 -17.62 7.22 -0.19
N ILE A 267 -16.78 6.18 -0.05
CA ILE A 267 -15.94 5.98 1.14
C ILE A 267 -15.01 7.18 1.35
N ALA A 268 -14.37 7.68 0.28
CA ALA A 268 -13.48 8.85 0.35
C ALA A 268 -14.23 10.12 0.78
N SER A 269 -15.46 10.34 0.32
CA SER A 269 -16.32 11.44 0.74
C SER A 269 -16.66 11.38 2.23
N GLU A 270 -16.99 10.19 2.74
CA GLU A 270 -17.28 9.98 4.16
C GLU A 270 -16.03 10.15 5.04
N LEU A 271 -14.88 9.67 4.58
CA LEU A 271 -13.58 9.93 5.22
C LEU A 271 -13.30 11.44 5.27
N ALA A 272 -13.48 12.15 4.17
CA ALA A 272 -13.28 13.60 4.11
C ALA A 272 -14.22 14.36 5.08
N ARG A 273 -15.47 13.93 5.20
CA ARG A 273 -16.43 14.49 6.14
C ARG A 273 -16.01 14.25 7.60
N HIS A 274 -15.55 13.04 7.92
CA HIS A 274 -15.04 12.67 9.24
C HIS A 274 -13.81 13.54 9.61
N VAL A 275 -12.85 13.63 8.70
CA VAL A 275 -11.61 14.41 8.89
C VAL A 275 -11.92 15.89 9.14
N ARG A 276 -12.78 16.52 8.31
CA ARG A 276 -13.18 17.91 8.48
C ARG A 276 -13.87 18.18 9.82
N LYS A 277 -14.71 17.26 10.28
CA LYS A 277 -15.38 17.38 11.59
C LYS A 277 -14.36 17.34 12.74
N ARG A 278 -13.40 16.39 12.66
CA ARG A 278 -12.38 16.18 13.71
C ARG A 278 -11.32 17.29 13.79
N THR A 279 -10.99 17.92 12.66
CA THR A 279 -10.07 19.06 12.63
C THR A 279 -10.70 20.35 13.14
N ARG A 280 -11.99 20.60 12.86
CA ARG A 280 -12.73 21.78 13.38
C ARG A 280 -12.88 21.75 14.91
N THR A 281 -13.19 20.58 15.49
CA THR A 281 -13.33 20.44 16.95
C THR A 281 -11.99 20.56 17.69
N GLY A 282 -10.87 20.28 17.05
CA GLY A 282 -9.54 20.43 17.62
C GLY A 282 -8.97 21.86 17.57
N GLN A 283 -9.59 22.77 16.80
CA GLN A 283 -9.21 24.20 16.75
C GLN A 283 -10.02 25.06 17.71
N ALA A 284 -11.09 24.52 18.31
CA ALA A 284 -11.98 25.21 19.24
C ALA A 284 -11.69 24.88 20.71
N ALA A 285 -10.63 24.16 21.01
CA ALA A 285 -10.11 23.83 22.34
C ALA A 285 -8.72 24.44 22.54
#